data_a6fe8626982d2a8e15040ee5fd85551c
#
_entry.id   a6fe8626982d2a8e15040ee5fd85551c
#
_cell.length_a   1.000
_cell.length_b   1.000
_cell.length_c   1.000
_cell.angle_alpha   90.00
_cell.angle_beta   90.00
_cell.angle_gamma   90.00
#
_symmetry.space_group_name_H-M   'P 1'
#
loop_
_entity.id
_entity.type
_entity.pdbx_description
1 polymer ?
#
loop_
_entity_poly.entity_id
_entity_poly.type
_entity_poly.pdbx_seq_one_letter_code
_entity_poly.pdbx_strand_id
1 'polypeptide(L)'
;MTNLTDKELDLVIIKHLKEAKKKDFQTIAEELHPYDLASIYKRMSEKHKPRFLVFLTLEQTALLVQELEQKQQIDVLTKLGVEKTAQVMDLMDNDDLANLLGELTEEKKQAFLERMKNEESQAVQSLMQYPPETAGRIMTNRYVWIPRHYTVRDVAEKLREYAEIAETINYLFVIDDAKKLIGVVSYRDLILTTPNEKIENIMYERVISVTVDTDQEEVARIIERYDFLAVPVVESDNRLVGIVTVDDIIDVVIKEATEDIQKLSASGKSIDFDTKASVAAFRRLPWLVLLLLIGILSGTIISQFEETLEKVVALAFFMPMIAGMTGNTGTQSLAVVVRGLITRDVDARTVRRLFFRELLVGIILGVVCGILISIIAYIWQGNPVLGLVVGSSLVMTLIIGTLAGTIIPIVLYKLKVDPAVASGPLITTLNDILSLLIYFGIATMFISYLI
;
A
#
# COMPACT_ATOMS: atom_id res chain seq x y z
N MET A 1 28.10 -19.99 12.01
CA MET A 1 26.76 -20.60 12.30
C MET A 1 25.87 -20.87 11.07
N THR A 2 26.44 -20.97 9.92
CA THR A 2 25.77 -21.04 8.60
C THR A 2 24.97 -22.33 8.29
N ASN A 3 24.78 -23.27 9.22
CA ASN A 3 24.09 -24.54 8.97
C ASN A 3 22.99 -24.89 10.00
N LEU A 4 22.58 -23.96 10.87
CA LEU A 4 21.46 -24.20 11.79
C LEU A 4 20.13 -23.85 11.12
N THR A 5 19.14 -24.69 11.29
CA THR A 5 17.76 -24.33 10.92
C THR A 5 17.22 -23.30 11.91
N ASP A 6 16.20 -22.51 11.52
CA ASP A 6 15.56 -21.50 12.38
C ASP A 6 15.16 -22.07 13.75
N LYS A 7 14.63 -23.30 13.77
CA LYS A 7 14.22 -23.96 15.02
C LYS A 7 15.40 -24.31 15.91
N GLU A 8 16.52 -24.71 15.34
CA GLU A 8 17.75 -25.01 16.11
C GLU A 8 18.35 -23.75 16.68
N LEU A 9 18.35 -22.65 15.92
CA LEU A 9 18.79 -21.34 16.35
C LEU A 9 17.93 -20.81 17.50
N ASP A 10 16.60 -20.88 17.38
CA ASP A 10 15.66 -20.53 18.44
C ASP A 10 15.96 -21.29 19.75
N LEU A 11 16.23 -22.61 19.65
CA LEU A 11 16.54 -23.46 20.81
C LEU A 11 17.87 -23.08 21.46
N VAL A 12 18.90 -22.77 20.68
CA VAL A 12 20.22 -22.32 21.17
C VAL A 12 20.09 -21.00 21.94
N ILE A 13 19.39 -20.03 21.33
CA ILE A 13 19.12 -18.72 21.94
C ILE A 13 18.35 -18.86 23.26
N ILE A 14 17.24 -19.64 23.24
CA ILE A 14 16.45 -19.90 24.47
C ILE A 14 17.28 -20.57 25.54
N LYS A 15 18.19 -21.48 25.18
CA LYS A 15 19.11 -22.11 26.13
C LYS A 15 20.03 -21.09 26.79
N HIS A 16 20.70 -20.21 26.00
CA HIS A 16 21.56 -19.17 26.55
C HIS A 16 20.81 -18.16 27.44
N LEU A 17 19.56 -17.83 27.06
CA LEU A 17 18.70 -17.00 27.88
C LEU A 17 18.35 -17.68 29.21
N LYS A 18 18.06 -18.97 29.25
CA LYS A 18 17.75 -19.75 30.46
C LYS A 18 18.98 -19.85 31.39
N GLU A 19 20.14 -20.15 30.81
CA GLU A 19 21.39 -20.31 31.52
C GLU A 19 22.06 -18.98 31.92
N ALA A 20 21.46 -17.84 31.56
CA ALA A 20 21.96 -16.49 31.80
C ALA A 20 23.38 -16.22 31.21
N LYS A 21 23.71 -16.88 30.11
CA LYS A 21 24.99 -16.74 29.39
C LYS A 21 24.95 -15.55 28.44
N LYS A 22 25.04 -14.33 28.98
CA LYS A 22 24.93 -13.10 28.21
C LYS A 22 26.01 -12.98 27.13
N LYS A 23 27.27 -13.30 27.43
CA LYS A 23 28.37 -13.20 26.45
C LYS A 23 28.16 -14.12 25.24
N ASP A 24 27.84 -15.40 25.50
CA ASP A 24 27.60 -16.36 24.43
C ASP A 24 26.40 -15.96 23.54
N PHE A 25 25.35 -15.40 24.17
CA PHE A 25 24.22 -14.83 23.47
C PHE A 25 24.62 -13.64 22.58
N GLN A 26 25.43 -12.68 23.12
CA GLN A 26 25.87 -11.52 22.37
C GLN A 26 26.72 -11.88 21.15
N THR A 27 27.65 -12.84 21.29
CA THR A 27 28.43 -13.35 20.15
C THR A 27 27.54 -13.91 19.04
N ILE A 28 26.45 -14.61 19.39
CA ILE A 28 25.48 -15.10 18.41
C ILE A 28 24.72 -13.92 17.78
N ALA A 29 24.25 -12.99 18.61
CA ALA A 29 23.47 -11.84 18.14
C ALA A 29 24.27 -10.89 17.23
N GLU A 30 25.59 -10.81 17.40
CA GLU A 30 26.49 -10.03 16.53
C GLU A 30 26.64 -10.62 15.12
N GLU A 31 26.46 -11.94 14.96
CA GLU A 31 26.52 -12.63 13.67
C GLU A 31 25.17 -12.64 12.94
N LEU A 32 24.07 -12.31 13.60
CA LEU A 32 22.72 -12.36 13.05
C LEU A 32 22.32 -11.03 12.38
N HIS A 33 21.62 -11.13 11.25
CA HIS A 33 20.99 -9.98 10.65
C HIS A 33 19.88 -9.43 11.56
N PRO A 34 19.62 -8.11 11.60
CA PRO A 34 18.54 -7.52 12.39
C PRO A 34 17.18 -8.19 12.16
N TYR A 35 16.85 -8.50 10.92
CA TYR A 35 15.64 -9.23 10.54
C TYR A 35 15.52 -10.60 11.22
N ASP A 36 16.63 -11.35 11.34
CA ASP A 36 16.63 -12.65 12.03
C ASP A 36 16.39 -12.48 13.53
N LEU A 37 17.01 -11.46 14.16
CA LEU A 37 16.74 -11.12 15.56
C LEU A 37 15.27 -10.78 15.77
N ALA A 38 14.65 -9.99 14.89
CA ALA A 38 13.24 -9.65 14.94
C ALA A 38 12.35 -10.89 14.76
N SER A 39 12.69 -11.76 13.81
CA SER A 39 11.97 -13.01 13.56
C SER A 39 12.02 -13.96 14.77
N ILE A 40 13.18 -14.10 15.41
CA ILE A 40 13.33 -14.87 16.65
C ILE A 40 12.49 -14.26 17.78
N TYR A 41 12.53 -12.92 17.92
CA TYR A 41 11.74 -12.21 18.93
C TYR A 41 10.24 -12.42 18.73
N LYS A 42 9.76 -12.38 17.47
CA LYS A 42 8.36 -12.62 17.11
C LYS A 42 7.90 -14.05 17.50
N ARG A 43 8.72 -15.07 17.22
CA ARG A 43 8.43 -16.47 17.55
C ARG A 43 8.59 -16.83 19.02
N MET A 44 9.31 -15.99 19.80
CA MET A 44 9.64 -16.26 21.20
C MET A 44 8.42 -16.11 22.11
N SER A 45 8.31 -16.99 23.12
CA SER A 45 7.27 -16.85 24.13
C SER A 45 7.48 -15.60 25.00
N GLU A 46 6.40 -14.97 25.46
CA GLU A 46 6.41 -13.74 26.26
C GLU A 46 7.32 -13.84 27.51
N LYS A 47 7.45 -15.05 28.09
CA LYS A 47 8.32 -15.30 29.25
C LYS A 47 9.79 -14.97 29.00
N HIS A 48 10.29 -15.14 27.78
CA HIS A 48 11.69 -14.99 27.44
C HIS A 48 12.03 -13.62 26.84
N LYS A 49 11.05 -12.91 26.28
CA LYS A 49 11.21 -11.60 25.64
C LYS A 49 11.91 -10.55 26.53
N PRO A 50 11.54 -10.36 27.81
CA PRO A 50 12.22 -9.36 28.63
C PRO A 50 13.72 -9.65 28.80
N ARG A 51 14.11 -10.92 28.99
CA ARG A 51 15.52 -11.27 29.13
C ARG A 51 16.29 -11.14 27.81
N PHE A 52 15.64 -11.44 26.69
CA PHE A 52 16.19 -11.22 25.36
C PHE A 52 16.57 -9.76 25.15
N LEU A 53 15.67 -8.82 25.43
CA LEU A 53 15.91 -7.38 25.32
C LEU A 53 17.00 -6.85 26.30
N VAL A 54 17.16 -7.48 27.45
CA VAL A 54 18.23 -7.13 28.41
C VAL A 54 19.61 -7.62 27.95
N PHE A 55 19.65 -8.69 27.15
CA PHE A 55 20.91 -9.25 26.66
C PHE A 55 21.43 -8.57 25.40
N LEU A 56 20.57 -7.94 24.61
CA LEU A 56 20.95 -7.13 23.45
C LEU A 56 21.70 -5.85 23.87
N THR A 57 22.55 -5.35 22.98
CA THR A 57 23.11 -3.99 23.08
C THR A 57 22.03 -2.96 22.73
N LEU A 58 22.32 -1.67 22.89
CA LEU A 58 21.39 -0.61 22.48
C LEU A 58 21.23 -0.58 20.98
N GLU A 59 22.34 -0.71 20.24
CA GLU A 59 22.37 -0.73 18.77
C GLU A 59 21.57 -1.93 18.23
N GLN A 60 21.80 -3.13 18.77
CA GLN A 60 21.04 -4.31 18.38
C GLN A 60 19.55 -4.18 18.71
N THR A 61 19.22 -3.46 19.79
CA THR A 61 17.83 -3.21 20.17
C THR A 61 17.18 -2.19 19.22
N ALA A 62 17.90 -1.15 18.78
CA ALA A 62 17.41 -0.18 17.82
C ALA A 62 17.11 -0.86 16.48
N LEU A 63 18.06 -1.59 15.94
CA LEU A 63 17.90 -2.37 14.70
C LEU A 63 16.77 -3.41 14.79
N LEU A 64 16.65 -4.10 15.94
CA LEU A 64 15.53 -5.01 16.19
C LEU A 64 14.19 -4.29 16.12
N VAL A 65 14.09 -3.10 16.75
CA VAL A 65 12.83 -2.33 16.81
C VAL A 65 12.42 -1.88 15.41
N GLN A 66 13.34 -1.43 14.57
CA GLN A 66 13.06 -1.02 13.19
C GLN A 66 12.46 -2.15 12.33
N GLU A 67 12.91 -3.41 12.53
CA GLU A 67 12.41 -4.60 11.84
C GLU A 67 11.06 -5.16 12.37
N LEU A 68 10.52 -4.55 13.42
CA LEU A 68 9.26 -4.99 14.01
C LEU A 68 8.06 -4.21 13.45
N GLU A 69 6.90 -4.86 13.42
CA GLU A 69 5.65 -4.17 13.16
C GLU A 69 5.35 -3.14 14.26
N GLN A 70 4.73 -2.03 13.90
CA GLN A 70 4.47 -0.87 14.75
C GLN A 70 3.90 -1.21 16.14
N LYS A 71 2.94 -2.14 16.23
CA LYS A 71 2.40 -2.60 17.53
C LYS A 71 3.46 -3.26 18.40
N GLN A 72 4.34 -4.02 17.77
CA GLN A 72 5.44 -4.72 18.47
C GLN A 72 6.55 -3.75 18.85
N GLN A 73 6.84 -2.75 18.02
CA GLN A 73 7.75 -1.65 18.35
C GLN A 73 7.31 -0.95 19.63
N ILE A 74 6.05 -0.53 19.71
CA ILE A 74 5.47 0.14 20.89
C ILE A 74 5.52 -0.78 22.13
N ASP A 75 5.25 -2.07 21.97
CA ASP A 75 5.33 -3.05 23.08
C ASP A 75 6.74 -3.20 23.60
N VAL A 76 7.74 -3.32 22.71
CA VAL A 76 9.16 -3.38 23.07
C VAL A 76 9.60 -2.13 23.81
N LEU A 77 9.34 -0.95 23.26
CA LEU A 77 9.71 0.33 23.85
C LEU A 77 9.04 0.54 25.21
N THR A 78 7.79 0.11 25.36
CA THR A 78 7.10 0.16 26.65
C THR A 78 7.76 -0.77 27.70
N LYS A 79 8.23 -1.95 27.29
CA LYS A 79 8.93 -2.91 28.16
C LYS A 79 10.34 -2.47 28.57
N LEU A 80 11.01 -1.64 27.76
CA LEU A 80 12.36 -1.15 28.05
C LEU A 80 12.40 -0.07 29.14
N GLY A 81 11.30 0.63 29.37
CA GLY A 81 11.23 1.78 30.24
C GLY A 81 11.78 3.05 29.57
N VAL A 82 11.43 4.22 30.13
CA VAL A 82 11.56 5.50 29.43
C VAL A 82 13.00 5.88 29.10
N GLU A 83 13.94 5.70 30.03
CA GLU A 83 15.35 6.07 29.83
C GLU A 83 16.02 5.21 28.73
N LYS A 84 15.84 3.88 28.81
CA LYS A 84 16.42 2.99 27.82
C LYS A 84 15.78 3.15 26.46
N THR A 85 14.49 3.45 26.44
CA THR A 85 13.76 3.76 25.20
C THR A 85 14.34 4.99 24.51
N ALA A 86 14.62 6.07 25.24
CA ALA A 86 15.23 7.26 24.64
C ALA A 86 16.61 6.97 24.04
N GLN A 87 17.45 6.18 24.73
CA GLN A 87 18.75 5.76 24.20
C GLN A 87 18.66 4.88 22.95
N VAL A 88 17.65 4.03 22.86
CA VAL A 88 17.37 3.20 21.67
C VAL A 88 16.90 4.09 20.53
N MET A 89 16.00 5.03 20.79
CA MET A 89 15.49 5.97 19.80
C MET A 89 16.59 6.88 19.23
N ASP A 90 17.58 7.28 20.03
CA ASP A 90 18.73 8.06 19.55
C ASP A 90 19.60 7.30 18.51
N LEU A 91 19.41 5.99 18.38
CA LEU A 91 20.15 5.10 17.48
C LEU A 91 19.30 4.61 16.29
N MET A 92 18.00 4.88 16.30
CA MET A 92 17.09 4.54 15.21
C MET A 92 17.23 5.54 14.04
N ASP A 93 16.81 5.15 12.84
CA ASP A 93 16.72 6.06 11.72
C ASP A 93 15.59 7.07 11.94
N ASN A 94 15.82 8.30 11.52
CA ASN A 94 14.98 9.43 11.90
C ASN A 94 13.58 9.39 11.28
N ASP A 95 13.44 8.86 10.10
CA ASP A 95 12.19 8.64 9.37
C ASP A 95 11.35 7.54 10.00
N ASP A 96 11.97 6.37 10.33
CA ASP A 96 11.33 5.29 11.09
C ASP A 96 10.81 5.79 12.42
N LEU A 97 11.67 6.55 13.13
CA LEU A 97 11.30 7.12 14.42
C LEU A 97 10.20 8.17 14.29
N ALA A 98 10.24 9.01 13.24
CA ALA A 98 9.18 9.98 12.97
C ALA A 98 7.85 9.28 12.72
N ASN A 99 7.86 8.18 11.95
CA ASN A 99 6.67 7.36 11.69
C ASN A 99 6.13 6.72 12.96
N LEU A 100 6.99 6.12 13.78
CA LEU A 100 6.61 5.50 15.05
C LEU A 100 6.02 6.51 16.03
N LEU A 101 6.66 7.68 16.20
CA LEU A 101 6.19 8.73 17.12
C LEU A 101 4.88 9.37 16.64
N GLY A 102 4.62 9.38 15.32
CA GLY A 102 3.37 9.89 14.75
C GLY A 102 2.11 9.14 15.21
N GLU A 103 2.26 7.88 15.59
CA GLU A 103 1.16 7.02 16.07
C GLU A 103 0.94 7.06 17.59
N LEU A 104 1.85 7.72 18.31
CA LEU A 104 1.74 7.83 19.77
C LEU A 104 0.85 9.00 20.17
N THR A 105 0.31 8.90 21.39
CA THR A 105 -0.38 10.04 22.00
C THR A 105 0.60 11.19 22.26
N GLU A 106 0.13 12.44 22.15
CA GLU A 106 0.97 13.63 22.33
C GLU A 106 1.78 13.61 23.62
N GLU A 107 1.18 13.12 24.73
CA GLU A 107 1.87 13.01 26.03
C GLU A 107 3.09 12.08 25.98
N LYS A 108 2.94 10.92 25.32
CA LYS A 108 4.03 9.94 25.18
C LYS A 108 5.10 10.45 24.23
N LYS A 109 4.68 11.01 23.10
CA LYS A 109 5.57 11.61 22.11
C LYS A 109 6.46 12.67 22.76
N GLN A 110 5.87 13.62 23.46
CA GLN A 110 6.58 14.67 24.14
C GLN A 110 7.57 14.11 25.19
N ALA A 111 7.12 13.14 25.99
CA ALA A 111 7.92 12.51 27.03
C ALA A 111 9.18 11.77 26.48
N PHE A 112 9.11 11.24 25.27
CA PHE A 112 10.25 10.62 24.60
C PHE A 112 11.18 11.68 23.98
N LEU A 113 10.64 12.63 23.22
CA LEU A 113 11.42 13.68 22.57
C LEU A 113 12.23 14.53 23.57
N GLU A 114 11.70 14.81 24.76
CA GLU A 114 12.39 15.55 25.82
C GLU A 114 13.60 14.79 26.43
N ARG A 115 13.64 13.47 26.26
CA ARG A 115 14.70 12.62 26.82
C ARG A 115 15.74 12.16 25.81
N MET A 116 15.47 12.34 24.54
CA MET A 116 16.41 12.12 23.46
C MET A 116 17.50 13.19 23.46
N LYS A 117 18.60 12.94 22.74
CA LYS A 117 19.60 13.96 22.45
C LYS A 117 18.97 15.10 21.65
N ASN A 118 19.32 16.33 21.98
CA ASN A 118 18.72 17.51 21.35
C ASN A 118 18.82 17.50 19.83
N GLU A 119 19.94 17.07 19.26
CA GLU A 119 20.19 17.02 17.81
C GLU A 119 19.25 16.02 17.15
N GLU A 120 19.15 14.78 17.66
CA GLU A 120 18.27 13.74 17.12
C GLU A 120 16.78 14.12 17.30
N SER A 121 16.43 14.64 18.47
CA SER A 121 15.06 15.11 18.71
C SER A 121 14.62 16.20 17.74
N GLN A 122 15.50 17.18 17.43
CA GLN A 122 15.21 18.22 16.44
C GLN A 122 15.13 17.65 15.01
N ALA A 123 16.02 16.72 14.67
CA ALA A 123 16.02 16.06 13.37
C ALA A 123 14.70 15.31 13.12
N VAL A 124 14.25 14.53 14.09
CA VAL A 124 12.96 13.80 14.02
C VAL A 124 11.77 14.77 14.00
N GLN A 125 11.76 15.80 14.85
CA GLN A 125 10.69 16.81 14.85
C GLN A 125 10.57 17.52 13.52
N SER A 126 11.68 17.77 12.81
CA SER A 126 11.66 18.39 11.49
C SER A 126 10.93 17.52 10.46
N LEU A 127 11.12 16.18 10.51
CA LEU A 127 10.41 15.24 9.64
C LEU A 127 8.93 15.13 9.99
N MET A 128 8.60 15.21 11.29
CA MET A 128 7.21 15.15 11.77
C MET A 128 6.36 16.37 11.36
N GLN A 129 6.97 17.46 10.92
CA GLN A 129 6.23 18.64 10.42
C GLN A 129 5.60 18.40 9.04
N TYR A 130 6.13 17.47 8.25
CA TYR A 130 5.59 17.15 6.94
C TYR A 130 4.33 16.27 7.07
N PRO A 131 3.35 16.45 6.18
CA PRO A 131 2.14 15.63 6.16
C PRO A 131 2.47 14.13 6.00
N PRO A 132 1.67 13.23 6.60
CA PRO A 132 1.78 11.80 6.32
C PRO A 132 1.68 11.50 4.81
N GLU A 133 2.27 10.40 4.37
CA GLU A 133 2.21 9.91 2.99
C GLU A 133 2.84 10.85 1.95
N THR A 134 3.76 11.73 2.38
CA THR A 134 4.54 12.62 1.50
C THR A 134 6.02 12.28 1.53
N ALA A 135 6.75 12.68 0.47
CA ALA A 135 8.21 12.52 0.39
C ALA A 135 8.94 13.10 1.62
N GLY A 136 8.49 14.26 2.11
CA GLY A 136 9.06 14.89 3.31
C GLY A 136 8.88 14.06 4.57
N ARG A 137 7.83 13.20 4.63
CA ARG A 137 7.56 12.36 5.78
C ARG A 137 8.36 11.07 5.79
N ILE A 138 8.62 10.49 4.60
CA ILE A 138 9.33 9.22 4.43
C ILE A 138 10.81 9.41 4.10
N MET A 139 11.30 10.65 3.96
CA MET A 139 12.70 10.92 3.69
C MET A 139 13.56 10.75 4.93
N THR A 140 14.78 10.27 4.74
CA THR A 140 15.84 10.40 5.73
C THR A 140 16.56 11.74 5.59
N ASN A 141 16.98 12.33 6.69
CA ASN A 141 17.85 13.49 6.71
C ASN A 141 19.35 13.14 6.92
N ARG A 142 19.68 11.84 6.93
CA ARG A 142 21.04 11.30 7.03
C ARG A 142 21.60 10.96 5.64
N TYR A 143 21.93 11.99 4.87
CA TYR A 143 22.44 11.87 3.51
C TYR A 143 23.77 12.60 3.31
N VAL A 144 24.51 12.23 2.28
CA VAL A 144 25.79 12.86 1.93
C VAL A 144 25.59 13.95 0.89
N TRP A 145 26.04 15.15 1.20
CA TRP A 145 26.13 16.26 0.24
C TRP A 145 27.55 16.79 0.15
N ILE A 146 27.91 17.29 -1.02
CA ILE A 146 29.24 17.79 -1.33
C ILE A 146 29.17 19.13 -2.08
N PRO A 147 30.09 20.08 -1.80
CA PRO A 147 30.21 21.30 -2.56
C PRO A 147 30.81 21.02 -3.97
N ARG A 148 30.32 21.75 -4.97
CA ARG A 148 30.75 21.59 -6.37
C ARG A 148 32.27 21.79 -6.59
N HIS A 149 32.92 22.62 -5.76
CA HIS A 149 34.33 23.00 -5.90
C HIS A 149 35.30 21.95 -5.35
N TYR A 150 34.81 20.92 -4.65
CA TYR A 150 35.66 19.84 -4.12
C TYR A 150 36.28 19.02 -5.25
N THR A 151 37.45 18.44 -4.95
CA THR A 151 38.06 17.40 -5.79
C THR A 151 37.57 16.00 -5.33
N VAL A 152 37.77 14.99 -6.16
CA VAL A 152 37.49 13.58 -5.83
C VAL A 152 38.24 13.17 -4.55
N ARG A 153 39.46 13.67 -4.33
CA ARG A 153 40.24 13.43 -3.11
C ARG A 153 39.54 14.00 -1.86
N ASP A 154 39.09 15.25 -1.95
CA ASP A 154 38.42 15.92 -0.83
C ASP A 154 37.14 15.17 -0.45
N VAL A 155 36.41 14.69 -1.47
CA VAL A 155 35.21 13.88 -1.23
C VAL A 155 35.53 12.53 -0.60
N ALA A 156 36.59 11.84 -1.04
CA ALA A 156 36.99 10.55 -0.48
C ALA A 156 37.43 10.66 1.00
N GLU A 157 38.07 11.77 1.38
CA GLU A 157 38.40 12.06 2.79
C GLU A 157 37.14 12.32 3.60
N LYS A 158 36.21 13.11 3.09
CA LYS A 158 34.95 13.46 3.74
C LYS A 158 33.99 12.26 3.85
N LEU A 159 33.97 11.36 2.89
CA LEU A 159 33.16 10.13 2.93
C LEU A 159 33.50 9.24 4.13
N ARG A 160 34.75 9.26 4.61
CA ARG A 160 35.13 8.49 5.81
C ARG A 160 34.48 9.03 7.09
N GLU A 161 34.21 10.34 7.13
CA GLU A 161 33.51 10.98 8.25
C GLU A 161 32.00 10.75 8.17
N TYR A 162 31.43 10.75 6.94
CA TYR A 162 30.00 10.60 6.71
C TYR A 162 29.50 9.14 6.64
N ALA A 163 30.39 8.19 6.31
CA ALA A 163 30.00 6.78 6.13
C ALA A 163 29.42 6.11 7.38
N GLU A 164 29.70 6.66 8.57
CA GLU A 164 29.12 6.18 9.84
C GLU A 164 27.75 6.80 10.16
N ILE A 165 27.38 7.90 9.47
CA ILE A 165 26.17 8.69 9.79
C ILE A 165 25.14 8.58 8.66
N ALA A 166 25.62 8.47 7.42
CA ALA A 166 24.76 8.48 6.25
C ALA A 166 24.13 7.10 6.01
N GLU A 167 22.86 7.09 5.73
CA GLU A 167 22.11 5.88 5.42
C GLU A 167 22.59 5.20 4.14
N THR A 168 22.94 5.99 3.13
CA THR A 168 23.56 5.48 1.91
C THR A 168 24.64 6.42 1.37
N ILE A 169 25.70 5.85 0.77
CA ILE A 169 26.77 6.56 0.10
C ILE A 169 26.75 6.34 -1.43
N ASN A 170 25.74 5.66 -1.94
CA ASN A 170 25.67 5.31 -3.37
C ASN A 170 25.58 6.55 -4.26
N TYR A 171 24.91 7.60 -3.80
CA TYR A 171 24.78 8.89 -4.45
C TYR A 171 25.23 10.01 -3.53
N LEU A 172 26.01 10.93 -4.09
CA LEU A 172 26.50 12.12 -3.43
C LEU A 172 25.86 13.33 -4.12
N PHE A 173 25.08 14.07 -3.36
CA PHE A 173 24.33 15.20 -3.90
C PHE A 173 25.17 16.46 -3.88
N VAL A 174 25.32 17.10 -5.03
CA VAL A 174 26.13 18.30 -5.17
C VAL A 174 25.26 19.52 -4.95
N ILE A 175 25.70 20.39 -4.03
CA ILE A 175 24.99 21.62 -3.66
C ILE A 175 25.84 22.85 -3.93
N ASP A 176 25.17 23.99 -4.14
CA ASP A 176 25.78 25.31 -4.17
C ASP A 176 25.92 25.93 -2.77
N ASP A 177 26.44 27.16 -2.71
CA ASP A 177 26.64 27.91 -1.45
C ASP A 177 25.30 28.25 -0.75
N ALA A 178 24.17 28.22 -1.47
CA ALA A 178 22.82 28.41 -0.94
C ALA A 178 22.13 27.08 -0.55
N LYS A 179 22.87 25.96 -0.53
CA LYS A 179 22.39 24.59 -0.30
C LYS A 179 21.37 24.09 -1.33
N LYS A 180 21.33 24.69 -2.53
CA LYS A 180 20.47 24.21 -3.62
C LYS A 180 21.10 23.02 -4.30
N LEU A 181 20.28 22.04 -4.65
CA LEU A 181 20.70 20.87 -5.41
C LEU A 181 21.04 21.25 -6.84
N ILE A 182 22.29 21.04 -7.25
CA ILE A 182 22.81 21.41 -8.57
C ILE A 182 23.39 20.23 -9.35
N GLY A 183 23.61 19.09 -8.71
CA GLY A 183 24.17 17.91 -9.36
C GLY A 183 24.12 16.67 -8.48
N VAL A 184 24.47 15.55 -9.08
CA VAL A 184 24.64 14.26 -8.39
C VAL A 184 25.88 13.56 -8.97
N VAL A 185 26.63 12.88 -8.10
CA VAL A 185 27.76 12.02 -8.48
C VAL A 185 27.54 10.67 -7.82
N SER A 186 27.70 9.58 -8.58
CA SER A 186 27.65 8.25 -8.00
C SER A 186 29.01 7.90 -7.34
N TYR A 187 28.96 7.06 -6.30
CA TYR A 187 30.19 6.50 -5.71
C TYR A 187 31.05 5.78 -6.75
N ARG A 188 30.44 5.15 -7.77
CA ARG A 188 31.12 4.53 -8.91
C ARG A 188 31.92 5.53 -9.72
N ASP A 189 31.37 6.72 -10.00
CA ASP A 189 32.04 7.74 -10.79
C ASP A 189 33.28 8.28 -10.06
N LEU A 190 33.20 8.41 -8.72
CA LEU A 190 34.36 8.80 -7.91
C LEU A 190 35.51 7.79 -8.02
N ILE A 191 35.20 6.48 -7.95
CA ILE A 191 36.24 5.44 -8.02
C ILE A 191 36.93 5.42 -9.40
N LEU A 192 36.18 5.72 -10.46
CA LEU A 192 36.70 5.70 -11.85
C LEU A 192 37.43 6.98 -12.25
N THR A 193 37.30 8.04 -11.46
CA THR A 193 37.85 9.36 -11.77
C THR A 193 39.18 9.61 -11.03
N THR A 194 40.04 10.42 -11.62
CA THR A 194 41.32 10.78 -11.01
C THR A 194 41.14 11.63 -9.75
N PRO A 195 41.97 11.45 -8.70
CA PRO A 195 41.80 12.13 -7.41
C PRO A 195 41.81 13.67 -7.45
N ASN A 196 42.43 14.25 -8.42
CA ASN A 196 42.56 15.71 -8.55
C ASN A 196 41.47 16.35 -9.43
N GLU A 197 40.58 15.55 -10.01
CA GLU A 197 39.46 16.05 -10.81
C GLU A 197 38.42 16.72 -9.90
N LYS A 198 37.85 17.82 -10.39
CA LYS A 198 36.81 18.55 -9.65
C LYS A 198 35.44 17.91 -9.85
N ILE A 199 34.64 17.95 -8.80
CA ILE A 199 33.26 17.43 -8.83
C ILE A 199 32.41 18.11 -9.90
N GLU A 200 32.56 19.41 -10.11
CA GLU A 200 31.84 20.17 -11.15
C GLU A 200 32.03 19.63 -12.57
N ASN A 201 33.16 18.93 -12.85
CA ASN A 201 33.43 18.35 -14.14
C ASN A 201 32.88 16.94 -14.36
N ILE A 202 32.48 16.26 -13.29
CA ILE A 202 32.02 14.86 -13.31
C ILE A 202 30.58 14.67 -12.85
N MET A 203 29.97 15.69 -12.26
CA MET A 203 28.60 15.63 -11.79
C MET A 203 27.58 15.61 -12.94
N TYR A 204 26.49 14.93 -12.74
CA TYR A 204 25.31 15.02 -13.59
C TYR A 204 24.46 16.20 -13.13
N GLU A 205 24.32 17.24 -13.98
CA GLU A 205 23.55 18.44 -13.63
C GLU A 205 22.03 18.24 -13.72
N ARG A 206 21.57 17.31 -14.55
CA ARG A 206 20.15 16.99 -14.66
C ARG A 206 19.73 16.01 -13.57
N VAL A 207 19.52 16.53 -12.37
CA VAL A 207 19.06 15.72 -11.24
C VAL A 207 17.53 15.57 -11.27
N ILE A 208 17.07 14.33 -11.13
CA ILE A 208 15.66 14.05 -10.89
C ILE A 208 15.46 14.10 -9.39
N SER A 209 14.61 15.00 -8.92
CA SER A 209 14.28 15.23 -7.51
C SER A 209 12.78 15.30 -7.31
N VAL A 210 12.33 15.11 -6.08
CA VAL A 210 10.95 15.30 -5.66
C VAL A 210 10.85 16.42 -4.63
N THR A 211 9.67 17.03 -4.50
CA THR A 211 9.44 18.05 -3.46
C THR A 211 8.94 17.38 -2.18
N VAL A 212 9.08 18.04 -1.05
CA VAL A 212 8.61 17.57 0.26
C VAL A 212 7.12 17.20 0.26
N ASP A 213 6.30 17.84 -0.57
CA ASP A 213 4.87 17.61 -0.68
C ASP A 213 4.49 16.53 -1.71
N THR A 214 5.48 15.93 -2.39
CA THR A 214 5.22 14.86 -3.36
C THR A 214 4.66 13.63 -2.65
N ASP A 215 3.59 13.09 -3.20
CA ASP A 215 2.96 11.86 -2.70
C ASP A 215 3.92 10.66 -2.73
N GLN A 216 3.89 9.81 -1.69
CA GLN A 216 4.80 8.67 -1.57
C GLN A 216 4.66 7.65 -2.72
N GLU A 217 3.46 7.47 -3.29
CA GLU A 217 3.28 6.61 -4.47
C GLU A 217 3.98 7.20 -5.71
N GLU A 218 3.99 8.53 -5.87
CA GLU A 218 4.70 9.16 -6.98
C GLU A 218 6.21 9.04 -6.81
N VAL A 219 6.71 9.13 -5.57
CA VAL A 219 8.11 8.84 -5.26
C VAL A 219 8.47 7.41 -5.64
N ALA A 220 7.61 6.44 -5.27
CA ALA A 220 7.79 5.03 -5.64
C ALA A 220 7.85 4.84 -7.16
N ARG A 221 6.94 5.49 -7.90
CA ARG A 221 6.94 5.44 -9.38
C ARG A 221 8.21 6.05 -10.01
N ILE A 222 8.76 7.09 -9.41
CA ILE A 222 10.01 7.70 -9.89
C ILE A 222 11.18 6.75 -9.65
N ILE A 223 11.30 6.17 -8.46
CA ILE A 223 12.35 5.21 -8.12
C ILE A 223 12.26 3.97 -9.05
N GLU A 224 11.07 3.41 -9.26
CA GLU A 224 10.85 2.30 -10.19
C GLU A 224 11.21 2.66 -11.64
N ARG A 225 10.77 3.83 -12.12
CA ARG A 225 10.95 4.25 -13.53
C ARG A 225 12.41 4.47 -13.92
N TYR A 226 13.21 4.95 -12.98
CA TYR A 226 14.61 5.31 -13.23
C TYR A 226 15.61 4.33 -12.62
N ASP A 227 15.15 3.27 -11.96
CA ASP A 227 15.99 2.28 -11.25
C ASP A 227 16.93 2.95 -10.23
N PHE A 228 16.43 3.95 -9.50
CA PHE A 228 17.23 4.66 -8.51
C PHE A 228 17.33 3.88 -7.19
N LEU A 229 18.48 4.00 -6.51
CA LEU A 229 18.67 3.51 -5.15
C LEU A 229 18.24 4.54 -4.11
N ALA A 230 18.21 5.82 -4.48
CA ALA A 230 17.71 6.93 -3.68
C ALA A 230 17.33 8.10 -4.58
N VAL A 231 16.34 8.90 -4.16
CA VAL A 231 15.92 10.12 -4.83
C VAL A 231 16.04 11.31 -3.87
N PRO A 232 16.63 12.44 -4.28
CA PRO A 232 16.75 13.62 -3.44
C PRO A 232 15.41 14.35 -3.28
N VAL A 233 15.14 14.79 -2.05
CA VAL A 233 13.98 15.58 -1.68
C VAL A 233 14.38 17.04 -1.49
N VAL A 234 13.64 17.93 -2.14
CA VAL A 234 13.93 19.36 -2.12
C VAL A 234 12.72 20.18 -1.65
N GLU A 235 12.99 21.34 -1.08
CA GLU A 235 11.95 22.34 -0.84
C GLU A 235 11.61 23.12 -2.14
N SER A 236 10.61 23.98 -2.06
CA SER A 236 10.12 24.76 -3.21
C SER A 236 11.19 25.68 -3.84
N ASP A 237 12.22 26.06 -3.11
CA ASP A 237 13.37 26.86 -3.56
C ASP A 237 14.54 26.01 -4.08
N ASN A 238 14.34 24.70 -4.27
CA ASN A 238 15.30 23.71 -4.69
C ASN A 238 16.42 23.42 -3.67
N ARG A 239 16.21 23.71 -2.39
CA ARG A 239 17.13 23.37 -1.31
C ARG A 239 16.99 21.90 -0.95
N LEU A 240 18.11 21.18 -0.95
CA LEU A 240 18.15 19.77 -0.56
C LEU A 240 17.90 19.62 0.95
N VAL A 241 16.91 18.79 1.31
CA VAL A 241 16.49 18.58 2.72
C VAL A 241 16.54 17.13 3.16
N GLY A 242 16.54 16.18 2.22
CA GLY A 242 16.57 14.75 2.52
C GLY A 242 16.73 13.90 1.27
N ILE A 243 16.68 12.61 1.46
CA ILE A 243 16.60 11.61 0.39
C ILE A 243 15.55 10.56 0.79
N VAL A 244 14.93 9.93 -0.20
CA VAL A 244 14.13 8.71 0.01
C VAL A 244 14.87 7.56 -0.62
N THR A 245 15.07 6.48 0.12
CA THR A 245 15.82 5.30 -0.30
C THR A 245 14.90 4.23 -0.90
N VAL A 246 15.47 3.28 -1.63
CA VAL A 246 14.69 2.23 -2.31
C VAL A 246 14.08 1.22 -1.33
N ASP A 247 14.74 0.96 -0.22
CA ASP A 247 14.26 0.07 0.85
C ASP A 247 13.00 0.62 1.51
N ASP A 248 12.96 1.93 1.87
CA ASP A 248 11.75 2.58 2.37
C ASP A 248 10.61 2.53 1.34
N ILE A 249 10.95 2.71 0.06
CA ILE A 249 9.94 2.64 -1.01
C ILE A 249 9.38 1.23 -1.19
N ILE A 250 10.16 0.18 -0.96
CA ILE A 250 9.62 -1.19 -0.98
C ILE A 250 8.51 -1.34 0.07
N ASP A 251 8.71 -0.81 1.27
CA ASP A 251 7.70 -0.85 2.34
C ASP A 251 6.46 0.00 1.99
N VAL A 252 6.66 1.18 1.40
CA VAL A 252 5.57 2.02 0.88
C VAL A 252 4.74 1.24 -0.15
N VAL A 253 5.36 0.62 -1.15
CA VAL A 253 4.67 -0.14 -2.19
C VAL A 253 3.86 -1.30 -1.61
N ILE A 254 4.40 -2.04 -0.64
CA ILE A 254 3.70 -3.14 0.03
C ILE A 254 2.51 -2.62 0.83
N LYS A 255 2.69 -1.51 1.55
CA LYS A 255 1.64 -0.86 2.35
C LYS A 255 0.49 -0.37 1.46
N GLU A 256 0.80 0.37 0.40
CA GLU A 256 -0.19 0.89 -0.56
C GLU A 256 -0.96 -0.25 -1.26
N ALA A 257 -0.24 -1.27 -1.76
CA ALA A 257 -0.89 -2.43 -2.38
C ALA A 257 -1.83 -3.16 -1.39
N THR A 258 -1.45 -3.24 -0.12
CA THR A 258 -2.29 -3.83 0.93
C THR A 258 -3.52 -2.97 1.19
N GLU A 259 -3.36 -1.64 1.25
CA GLU A 259 -4.46 -0.69 1.44
C GLU A 259 -5.45 -0.73 0.28
N ASP A 260 -4.96 -0.79 -0.96
CA ASP A 260 -5.79 -0.94 -2.16
C ASP A 260 -6.64 -2.21 -2.12
N ILE A 261 -6.05 -3.36 -1.75
CA ILE A 261 -6.79 -4.62 -1.60
C ILE A 261 -7.89 -4.48 -0.53
N GLN A 262 -7.61 -3.79 0.56
CA GLN A 262 -8.57 -3.56 1.63
C GLN A 262 -9.71 -2.64 1.20
N LYS A 263 -9.41 -1.55 0.49
CA LYS A 263 -10.42 -0.64 -0.09
C LYS A 263 -11.30 -1.39 -1.09
N LEU A 264 -10.71 -2.14 -2.01
CA LEU A 264 -11.44 -2.97 -2.98
C LEU A 264 -12.34 -4.01 -2.31
N SER A 265 -11.96 -4.51 -1.13
CA SER A 265 -12.74 -5.47 -0.35
C SER A 265 -13.78 -4.82 0.57
N ALA A 266 -13.91 -3.49 0.56
CA ALA A 266 -14.77 -2.72 1.48
C ALA A 266 -14.51 -3.00 2.97
N SER A 267 -13.25 -3.19 3.37
CA SER A 267 -12.87 -3.49 4.76
C SER A 267 -12.26 -2.28 5.45
N GLY A 268 -12.64 -1.14 5.36
CA GLY A 268 -12.39 0.17 6.00
C GLY A 268 -11.08 0.42 6.78
N LYS A 269 -10.42 -0.60 7.31
CA LYS A 269 -9.09 -0.54 7.99
C LYS A 269 -8.41 -1.89 7.90
N SER A 270 -7.08 -1.92 8.01
CA SER A 270 -6.29 -3.15 7.90
C SER A 270 -6.77 -4.24 8.89
N ILE A 271 -7.04 -5.41 8.37
CA ILE A 271 -7.44 -6.60 9.15
C ILE A 271 -6.41 -7.68 8.86
N ASP A 272 -5.59 -7.99 9.87
CA ASP A 272 -4.55 -9.00 9.81
C ASP A 272 -5.06 -10.32 10.38
N PHE A 273 -4.31 -11.42 10.17
CA PHE A 273 -4.65 -12.74 10.69
C PHE A 273 -4.78 -12.76 12.21
N ASP A 274 -4.01 -11.92 12.92
CA ASP A 274 -4.00 -11.84 14.39
C ASP A 274 -5.06 -10.87 14.95
N THR A 275 -5.84 -10.22 14.08
CA THR A 275 -6.87 -9.26 14.49
C THR A 275 -8.01 -10.01 15.21
N LYS A 276 -8.32 -9.59 16.44
CA LYS A 276 -9.42 -10.16 17.22
C LYS A 276 -10.74 -10.09 16.44
N ALA A 277 -11.54 -11.18 16.49
CA ALA A 277 -12.79 -11.30 15.74
C ALA A 277 -13.77 -10.11 15.97
N SER A 278 -13.87 -9.61 17.21
CA SER A 278 -14.71 -8.45 17.52
C SER A 278 -14.22 -7.19 16.80
N VAL A 279 -12.92 -6.93 16.78
CA VAL A 279 -12.33 -5.77 16.09
C VAL A 279 -12.53 -5.90 14.59
N ALA A 280 -12.28 -7.07 14.02
CA ALA A 280 -12.51 -7.34 12.61
C ALA A 280 -13.98 -7.12 12.20
N ALA A 281 -14.93 -7.57 13.04
CA ALA A 281 -16.35 -7.33 12.82
C ALA A 281 -16.70 -5.84 12.83
N PHE A 282 -16.24 -5.09 13.83
CA PHE A 282 -16.50 -3.64 13.91
C PHE A 282 -15.88 -2.84 12.74
N ARG A 283 -14.75 -3.28 12.19
CA ARG A 283 -14.13 -2.63 11.02
C ARG A 283 -14.91 -2.86 9.72
N ARG A 284 -15.57 -4.02 9.56
CA ARG A 284 -16.40 -4.36 8.39
C ARG A 284 -17.82 -3.80 8.49
N LEU A 285 -18.34 -3.66 9.71
CA LEU A 285 -19.74 -3.33 9.96
C LEU A 285 -20.24 -2.05 9.26
N PRO A 286 -19.52 -0.92 9.25
CA PRO A 286 -19.99 0.31 8.59
C PRO A 286 -20.31 0.10 7.11
N TRP A 287 -19.42 -0.58 6.38
CA TRP A 287 -19.63 -0.90 4.97
C TRP A 287 -20.81 -1.85 4.76
N LEU A 288 -20.93 -2.90 5.58
CA LEU A 288 -22.03 -3.85 5.49
C LEU A 288 -23.37 -3.19 5.76
N VAL A 289 -23.45 -2.26 6.74
CA VAL A 289 -24.67 -1.50 7.02
C VAL A 289 -25.02 -0.59 5.84
N LEU A 290 -24.04 0.11 5.27
CA LEU A 290 -24.26 0.94 4.07
C LEU A 290 -24.81 0.10 2.91
N LEU A 291 -24.19 -1.04 2.62
CA LEU A 291 -24.62 -1.96 1.55
C LEU A 291 -26.01 -2.56 1.84
N LEU A 292 -26.33 -2.85 3.10
CA LEU A 292 -27.67 -3.27 3.51
C LEU A 292 -28.73 -2.20 3.18
N LEU A 293 -28.45 -0.94 3.50
CA LEU A 293 -29.35 0.16 3.18
C LEU A 293 -29.53 0.36 1.68
N ILE A 294 -28.46 0.26 0.91
CA ILE A 294 -28.53 0.31 -0.56
C ILE A 294 -29.29 -0.91 -1.09
N GLY A 295 -29.10 -2.09 -0.49
CA GLY A 295 -29.80 -3.33 -0.86
C GLY A 295 -31.33 -3.25 -0.68
N ILE A 296 -31.84 -2.41 0.22
CA ILE A 296 -33.29 -2.16 0.36
C ILE A 296 -33.88 -1.60 -0.94
N LEU A 297 -33.11 -0.83 -1.71
CA LEU A 297 -33.54 -0.33 -3.03
C LEU A 297 -33.83 -1.47 -3.99
N SER A 298 -33.01 -2.53 -3.99
CA SER A 298 -33.25 -3.73 -4.79
C SER A 298 -34.58 -4.40 -4.45
N GLY A 299 -34.87 -4.53 -3.14
CA GLY A 299 -36.17 -5.05 -2.67
C GLY A 299 -37.35 -4.18 -3.09
N THR A 300 -37.20 -2.85 -3.04
CA THR A 300 -38.23 -1.91 -3.50
C THR A 300 -38.48 -2.04 -5.02
N ILE A 301 -37.43 -2.23 -5.80
CA ILE A 301 -37.57 -2.46 -7.25
C ILE A 301 -38.32 -3.76 -7.51
N ILE A 302 -37.97 -4.85 -6.85
CA ILE A 302 -38.66 -6.14 -7.01
C ILE A 302 -40.14 -5.98 -6.69
N SER A 303 -40.51 -5.26 -5.63
CA SER A 303 -41.89 -5.04 -5.26
C SER A 303 -42.71 -4.28 -6.31
N GLN A 304 -42.10 -3.40 -7.07
CA GLN A 304 -42.78 -2.69 -8.17
C GLN A 304 -43.13 -3.63 -9.36
N PHE A 305 -42.48 -4.78 -9.48
CA PHE A 305 -42.72 -5.78 -10.51
C PHE A 305 -43.45 -7.03 -9.98
N GLU A 306 -44.08 -6.93 -8.80
CA GLU A 306 -44.81 -8.03 -8.17
C GLU A 306 -45.86 -8.63 -9.13
N GLU A 307 -46.67 -7.81 -9.80
CA GLU A 307 -47.69 -8.29 -10.78
C GLU A 307 -47.06 -9.08 -11.92
N THR A 308 -45.86 -8.69 -12.41
CA THR A 308 -45.11 -9.41 -13.45
C THR A 308 -44.63 -10.77 -12.96
N LEU A 309 -44.16 -10.83 -11.69
CA LEU A 309 -43.72 -12.06 -11.05
C LEU A 309 -44.86 -13.01 -10.73
N GLU A 310 -46.02 -12.51 -10.29
CA GLU A 310 -47.22 -13.34 -10.08
C GLU A 310 -47.68 -14.00 -11.36
N LYS A 311 -47.67 -13.27 -12.46
CA LYS A 311 -48.05 -13.80 -13.81
C LYS A 311 -47.06 -14.83 -14.37
N VAL A 312 -45.78 -14.64 -14.11
CA VAL A 312 -44.71 -15.51 -14.63
C VAL A 312 -43.68 -15.82 -13.55
N VAL A 313 -44.05 -16.72 -12.64
CA VAL A 313 -43.22 -17.14 -11.51
C VAL A 313 -41.80 -17.63 -11.91
N ALA A 314 -41.72 -18.21 -13.14
CA ALA A 314 -40.45 -18.69 -13.68
C ALA A 314 -39.35 -17.61 -13.76
N LEU A 315 -39.73 -16.32 -13.86
CA LEU A 315 -38.77 -15.21 -13.83
C LEU A 315 -37.94 -15.18 -12.55
N ALA A 316 -38.55 -15.53 -11.41
CA ALA A 316 -37.86 -15.55 -10.12
C ALA A 316 -36.65 -16.51 -10.09
N PHE A 317 -36.70 -17.62 -10.85
CA PHE A 317 -35.62 -18.62 -10.87
C PHE A 317 -34.33 -18.10 -11.49
N PHE A 318 -34.42 -17.10 -12.39
CA PHE A 318 -33.28 -16.54 -13.10
C PHE A 318 -32.72 -15.25 -12.48
N MET A 319 -33.46 -14.62 -11.54
CA MET A 319 -33.01 -13.39 -10.87
C MET A 319 -31.62 -13.50 -10.22
N PRO A 320 -31.36 -14.53 -9.36
CA PRO A 320 -30.05 -14.62 -8.68
C PRO A 320 -28.90 -14.78 -9.67
N MET A 321 -29.16 -15.45 -10.80
CA MET A 321 -28.13 -15.67 -11.80
C MET A 321 -27.84 -14.41 -12.60
N ILE A 322 -28.87 -13.65 -13.00
CA ILE A 322 -28.69 -12.39 -13.75
C ILE A 322 -27.95 -11.37 -12.87
N ALA A 323 -28.39 -11.18 -11.62
CA ALA A 323 -27.72 -10.29 -10.68
C ALA A 323 -26.29 -10.74 -10.42
N GLY A 324 -26.07 -11.99 -10.05
CA GLY A 324 -24.74 -12.53 -9.75
C GLY A 324 -23.77 -12.43 -10.92
N MET A 325 -24.20 -12.73 -12.16
CA MET A 325 -23.35 -12.61 -13.36
C MET A 325 -22.99 -11.15 -13.65
N THR A 326 -23.94 -10.24 -13.50
CA THR A 326 -23.71 -8.79 -13.70
C THR A 326 -22.74 -8.24 -12.68
N GLY A 327 -22.92 -8.58 -11.40
CA GLY A 327 -22.01 -8.20 -10.30
C GLY A 327 -20.59 -8.72 -10.54
N ASN A 328 -20.44 -10.00 -10.90
CA ASN A 328 -19.14 -10.61 -11.17
C ASN A 328 -18.41 -9.91 -12.34
N THR A 329 -19.12 -9.62 -13.43
CA THR A 329 -18.53 -8.95 -14.59
C THR A 329 -18.12 -7.52 -14.25
N GLY A 330 -18.92 -6.81 -13.46
CA GLY A 330 -18.60 -5.48 -12.97
C GLY A 330 -17.36 -5.45 -12.08
N THR A 331 -17.22 -6.41 -11.17
CA THR A 331 -16.02 -6.51 -10.31
C THR A 331 -14.77 -6.91 -11.08
N GLN A 332 -14.89 -7.76 -12.13
CA GLN A 332 -13.77 -8.07 -13.02
C GLN A 332 -13.27 -6.81 -13.76
N SER A 333 -14.18 -6.02 -14.31
CA SER A 333 -13.84 -4.76 -14.98
C SER A 333 -13.25 -3.74 -13.98
N LEU A 334 -13.84 -3.61 -12.79
CA LEU A 334 -13.33 -2.77 -11.71
C LEU A 334 -11.86 -3.09 -11.41
N ALA A 335 -11.52 -4.36 -11.18
CA ALA A 335 -10.16 -4.77 -10.84
C ALA A 335 -9.14 -4.40 -11.94
N VAL A 336 -9.52 -4.58 -13.21
CA VAL A 336 -8.66 -4.22 -14.36
C VAL A 336 -8.48 -2.70 -14.45
N VAL A 337 -9.54 -1.94 -14.24
CA VAL A 337 -9.54 -0.48 -14.37
C VAL A 337 -8.78 0.17 -13.23
N VAL A 338 -9.06 -0.20 -11.97
CA VAL A 338 -8.37 0.35 -10.79
C VAL A 338 -6.88 0.09 -10.89
N ARG A 339 -6.47 -1.15 -11.19
CA ARG A 339 -5.06 -1.47 -11.43
C ARG A 339 -4.43 -0.59 -12.51
N GLY A 340 -5.15 -0.35 -13.60
CA GLY A 340 -4.66 0.50 -14.69
C GLY A 340 -4.55 1.99 -14.32
N LEU A 341 -5.43 2.49 -13.45
CA LEU A 341 -5.43 3.86 -12.97
C LEU A 341 -4.27 4.14 -11.99
N ILE A 342 -3.91 3.15 -11.17
CA ILE A 342 -2.80 3.23 -10.21
C ILE A 342 -1.45 3.15 -10.92
N THR A 343 -1.31 2.26 -11.94
CA THR A 343 -0.01 1.96 -12.55
C THR A 343 0.38 2.85 -13.72
N ARG A 344 -0.51 3.70 -14.24
CA ARG A 344 -0.26 4.47 -15.48
C ARG A 344 -0.82 5.88 -15.41
N ASP A 345 -0.09 6.82 -16.01
CA ASP A 345 -0.66 8.13 -16.33
C ASP A 345 -1.81 7.97 -17.33
N VAL A 346 -3.02 8.31 -16.89
CA VAL A 346 -4.25 8.07 -17.65
C VAL A 346 -4.67 9.31 -18.41
N ASP A 347 -4.32 9.38 -19.70
CA ASP A 347 -4.78 10.42 -20.61
C ASP A 347 -6.19 10.09 -21.19
N ALA A 348 -6.81 11.09 -21.80
CA ALA A 348 -8.14 10.94 -22.40
C ALA A 348 -8.21 9.87 -23.50
N ARG A 349 -7.08 9.58 -24.20
CA ARG A 349 -7.01 8.54 -25.23
C ARG A 349 -7.05 7.15 -24.60
N THR A 350 -6.32 6.98 -23.51
CA THR A 350 -6.31 5.73 -22.75
C THR A 350 -7.69 5.43 -22.16
N VAL A 351 -8.35 6.42 -21.55
CA VAL A 351 -9.74 6.29 -21.06
C VAL A 351 -10.70 5.86 -22.18
N ARG A 352 -10.64 6.54 -23.33
CA ARG A 352 -11.50 6.20 -24.48
C ARG A 352 -11.22 4.78 -25.00
N ARG A 353 -9.96 4.37 -25.11
CA ARG A 353 -9.58 3.02 -25.54
C ARG A 353 -10.08 1.97 -24.56
N LEU A 354 -9.94 2.23 -23.26
CA LEU A 354 -10.40 1.35 -22.20
C LEU A 354 -11.93 1.19 -22.25
N PHE A 355 -12.68 2.28 -22.40
CA PHE A 355 -14.12 2.26 -22.51
C PHE A 355 -14.60 1.37 -23.68
N PHE A 356 -14.05 1.55 -24.88
CA PHE A 356 -14.44 0.73 -26.04
C PHE A 356 -13.99 -0.72 -25.89
N ARG A 357 -12.86 -0.99 -25.25
CA ARG A 357 -12.43 -2.35 -24.95
C ARG A 357 -13.41 -3.04 -24.01
N GLU A 358 -13.79 -2.41 -22.92
CA GLU A 358 -14.71 -2.99 -21.93
C GLU A 358 -16.14 -3.11 -22.48
N LEU A 359 -16.58 -2.17 -23.33
CA LEU A 359 -17.83 -2.31 -24.06
C LEU A 359 -17.83 -3.57 -24.94
N LEU A 360 -16.76 -3.81 -25.68
CA LEU A 360 -16.63 -4.99 -26.53
C LEU A 360 -16.58 -6.28 -25.69
N VAL A 361 -15.86 -6.26 -24.56
CA VAL A 361 -15.84 -7.39 -23.61
C VAL A 361 -17.25 -7.68 -23.11
N GLY A 362 -18.00 -6.66 -22.69
CA GLY A 362 -19.39 -6.81 -22.24
C GLY A 362 -20.31 -7.39 -23.31
N ILE A 363 -20.16 -6.96 -24.57
CA ILE A 363 -20.91 -7.51 -25.71
C ILE A 363 -20.56 -8.99 -25.92
N ILE A 364 -19.29 -9.35 -25.97
CA ILE A 364 -18.87 -10.74 -26.21
C ILE A 364 -19.38 -11.65 -25.09
N LEU A 365 -19.14 -11.28 -23.82
CA LEU A 365 -19.61 -12.04 -22.68
C LEU A 365 -21.13 -12.11 -22.64
N GLY A 366 -21.80 -10.99 -22.91
CA GLY A 366 -23.25 -10.91 -22.97
C GLY A 366 -23.83 -11.85 -23.99
N VAL A 367 -23.35 -11.82 -25.23
CA VAL A 367 -23.85 -12.68 -26.31
C VAL A 367 -23.62 -14.16 -26.00
N VAL A 368 -22.40 -14.53 -25.57
CA VAL A 368 -22.09 -15.94 -25.26
C VAL A 368 -22.95 -16.46 -24.12
N CYS A 369 -22.95 -15.74 -22.98
CA CYS A 369 -23.72 -16.16 -21.80
C CYS A 369 -25.23 -16.04 -22.03
N GLY A 370 -25.68 -15.01 -22.79
CA GLY A 370 -27.07 -14.81 -23.12
C GLY A 370 -27.65 -15.94 -24.01
N ILE A 371 -26.90 -16.39 -25.02
CA ILE A 371 -27.29 -17.55 -25.83
C ILE A 371 -27.36 -18.82 -24.98
N LEU A 372 -26.33 -19.07 -24.13
CA LEU A 372 -26.30 -20.25 -23.29
C LEU A 372 -27.51 -20.29 -22.33
N ILE A 373 -27.82 -19.18 -21.68
CA ILE A 373 -28.94 -19.14 -20.75
C ILE A 373 -30.29 -19.19 -21.44
N SER A 374 -30.43 -18.60 -22.65
CA SER A 374 -31.64 -18.74 -23.49
C SER A 374 -31.97 -20.20 -23.74
N ILE A 375 -30.96 -20.98 -24.13
CA ILE A 375 -31.11 -22.41 -24.42
C ILE A 375 -31.46 -23.15 -23.11
N ILE A 376 -30.78 -22.88 -22.02
CA ILE A 376 -31.06 -23.52 -20.72
C ILE A 376 -32.47 -23.19 -20.25
N ALA A 377 -32.89 -21.94 -20.33
CA ALA A 377 -34.21 -21.51 -19.89
C ALA A 377 -35.31 -22.15 -20.76
N TYR A 378 -35.09 -22.25 -22.09
CA TYR A 378 -35.99 -22.95 -22.99
C TYR A 378 -36.12 -24.44 -22.66
N ILE A 379 -34.99 -25.13 -22.46
CA ILE A 379 -35.00 -26.58 -22.14
C ILE A 379 -35.67 -26.82 -20.79
N TRP A 380 -35.42 -25.95 -19.81
CA TRP A 380 -35.91 -26.12 -18.43
C TRP A 380 -37.40 -25.82 -18.31
N GLN A 381 -37.89 -24.76 -18.94
CA GLN A 381 -39.26 -24.25 -18.78
C GLN A 381 -40.17 -24.52 -19.99
N GLY A 382 -39.62 -25.00 -21.10
CA GLY A 382 -40.38 -25.30 -22.33
C GLY A 382 -40.91 -24.07 -23.07
N ASN A 383 -40.61 -22.85 -22.61
CA ASN A 383 -41.09 -21.60 -23.19
C ASN A 383 -39.96 -20.86 -23.95
N PRO A 384 -40.01 -20.75 -25.30
CA PRO A 384 -38.96 -20.10 -26.06
C PRO A 384 -38.91 -18.58 -25.82
N VAL A 385 -40.05 -17.95 -25.48
CA VAL A 385 -40.13 -16.52 -25.20
C VAL A 385 -39.43 -16.22 -23.87
N LEU A 386 -39.60 -17.08 -22.87
CA LEU A 386 -38.88 -16.97 -21.59
C LEU A 386 -37.37 -17.06 -21.83
N GLY A 387 -36.92 -18.01 -22.65
CA GLY A 387 -35.51 -18.13 -23.02
C GLY A 387 -34.98 -16.85 -23.66
N LEU A 388 -35.73 -16.26 -24.57
CA LEU A 388 -35.35 -15.00 -25.24
C LEU A 388 -35.29 -13.82 -24.23
N VAL A 389 -36.26 -13.70 -23.34
CA VAL A 389 -36.32 -12.64 -22.32
C VAL A 389 -35.12 -12.75 -21.37
N VAL A 390 -34.88 -13.93 -20.84
CA VAL A 390 -33.76 -14.17 -19.90
C VAL A 390 -32.41 -13.91 -20.59
N GLY A 391 -32.24 -14.42 -21.83
CA GLY A 391 -30.99 -14.25 -22.57
C GLY A 391 -30.73 -12.81 -22.97
N SER A 392 -31.71 -12.11 -23.55
CA SER A 392 -31.56 -10.70 -23.92
C SER A 392 -31.32 -9.80 -22.68
N SER A 393 -31.98 -10.12 -21.58
CA SER A 393 -31.71 -9.44 -20.29
C SER A 393 -30.27 -9.63 -19.85
N LEU A 394 -29.74 -10.85 -19.92
CA LEU A 394 -28.36 -11.12 -19.54
C LEU A 394 -27.37 -10.40 -20.47
N VAL A 395 -27.62 -10.34 -21.78
CA VAL A 395 -26.80 -9.54 -22.72
C VAL A 395 -26.71 -8.08 -22.25
N MET A 396 -27.85 -7.44 -22.01
CA MET A 396 -27.93 -6.03 -21.67
C MET A 396 -27.29 -5.78 -20.28
N THR A 397 -27.54 -6.64 -19.31
CA THR A 397 -27.03 -6.47 -17.94
C THR A 397 -25.51 -6.67 -17.88
N LEU A 398 -24.94 -7.61 -18.61
CA LEU A 398 -23.49 -7.81 -18.67
C LEU A 398 -22.78 -6.62 -19.35
N ILE A 399 -23.34 -6.04 -20.39
CA ILE A 399 -22.82 -4.81 -21.00
C ILE A 399 -22.81 -3.67 -19.97
N ILE A 400 -23.93 -3.45 -19.29
CA ILE A 400 -24.07 -2.38 -18.31
C ILE A 400 -23.19 -2.61 -17.08
N GLY A 401 -23.13 -3.85 -16.60
CA GLY A 401 -22.27 -4.22 -15.47
C GLY A 401 -20.79 -3.98 -15.74
N THR A 402 -20.31 -4.38 -16.95
CA THR A 402 -18.94 -4.12 -17.40
C THR A 402 -18.65 -2.62 -17.48
N LEU A 403 -19.57 -1.84 -18.05
CA LEU A 403 -19.43 -0.39 -18.16
C LEU A 403 -19.50 0.31 -16.81
N ALA A 404 -20.35 -0.13 -15.88
CA ALA A 404 -20.40 0.43 -14.53
C ALA A 404 -19.09 0.21 -13.78
N GLY A 405 -18.55 -1.02 -13.82
CA GLY A 405 -17.24 -1.35 -13.26
C GLY A 405 -16.08 -0.57 -13.90
N THR A 406 -16.29 0.00 -15.08
CA THR A 406 -15.29 0.82 -15.79
C THR A 406 -15.47 2.31 -15.51
N ILE A 407 -16.68 2.82 -15.63
CA ILE A 407 -16.97 4.27 -15.60
C ILE A 407 -16.83 4.81 -14.18
N ILE A 408 -17.34 4.07 -13.19
CA ILE A 408 -17.37 4.55 -11.80
C ILE A 408 -15.96 4.86 -11.26
N PRO A 409 -14.97 3.96 -11.33
CA PRO A 409 -13.62 4.27 -10.85
C PRO A 409 -12.94 5.38 -11.67
N ILE A 410 -13.20 5.48 -12.99
CA ILE A 410 -12.68 6.58 -13.81
C ILE A 410 -13.27 7.94 -13.38
N VAL A 411 -14.54 7.99 -13.02
CA VAL A 411 -15.18 9.22 -12.54
C VAL A 411 -14.59 9.62 -11.19
N LEU A 412 -14.41 8.68 -10.26
CA LEU A 412 -13.77 8.93 -8.96
C LEU A 412 -12.36 9.48 -9.14
N TYR A 413 -11.55 8.84 -9.97
CA TYR A 413 -10.21 9.31 -10.31
C TYR A 413 -10.18 10.76 -10.83
N LYS A 414 -11.10 11.11 -11.74
CA LYS A 414 -11.23 12.49 -12.25
C LYS A 414 -11.67 13.49 -11.18
N LEU A 415 -12.43 13.04 -10.21
CA LEU A 415 -12.85 13.85 -9.05
C LEU A 415 -11.76 13.93 -7.96
N LYS A 416 -10.57 13.37 -8.22
CA LYS A 416 -9.46 13.25 -7.25
C LYS A 416 -9.87 12.46 -5.99
N VAL A 417 -10.77 11.52 -6.14
CA VAL A 417 -11.13 10.53 -5.13
C VAL A 417 -10.44 9.22 -5.52
N ASP A 418 -9.88 8.55 -4.54
CA ASP A 418 -9.22 7.26 -4.76
C ASP A 418 -10.17 6.26 -5.47
N PRO A 419 -9.81 5.76 -6.65
CA PRO A 419 -10.66 4.84 -7.40
C PRO A 419 -10.89 3.50 -6.71
N ALA A 420 -10.04 3.07 -5.80
CA ALA A 420 -10.19 1.84 -5.01
C ALA A 420 -11.39 1.90 -4.05
N VAL A 421 -11.89 3.10 -3.72
CA VAL A 421 -13.14 3.30 -2.96
C VAL A 421 -14.35 2.74 -3.71
N ALA A 422 -14.32 2.63 -5.04
CA ALA A 422 -15.31 1.90 -5.83
C ALA A 422 -15.22 0.39 -5.57
N SER A 423 -15.37 -0.02 -4.33
CA SER A 423 -15.17 -1.39 -3.89
C SER A 423 -16.01 -2.43 -4.65
N GLY A 424 -15.52 -3.67 -4.71
CA GLY A 424 -16.25 -4.77 -5.33
C GLY A 424 -17.68 -4.91 -4.83
N PRO A 425 -17.94 -4.95 -3.51
CA PRO A 425 -19.29 -5.01 -2.94
C PRO A 425 -20.18 -3.82 -3.34
N LEU A 426 -19.66 -2.61 -3.45
CA LEU A 426 -20.44 -1.45 -3.90
C LEU A 426 -20.85 -1.60 -5.37
N ILE A 427 -19.91 -1.97 -6.25
CA ILE A 427 -20.19 -2.21 -7.67
C ILE A 427 -21.19 -3.37 -7.84
N THR A 428 -21.04 -4.46 -7.07
CA THR A 428 -21.99 -5.58 -7.11
C THR A 428 -23.40 -5.12 -6.73
N THR A 429 -23.55 -4.41 -5.63
CA THR A 429 -24.88 -3.95 -5.15
C THR A 429 -25.52 -2.97 -6.15
N LEU A 430 -24.74 -2.08 -6.75
CA LEU A 430 -25.26 -1.17 -7.78
C LEU A 430 -25.66 -1.93 -9.06
N ASN A 431 -24.87 -2.91 -9.46
CA ASN A 431 -25.16 -3.76 -10.61
C ASN A 431 -26.39 -4.64 -10.36
N ASP A 432 -26.63 -5.09 -9.14
CA ASP A 432 -27.86 -5.84 -8.80
C ASP A 432 -29.10 -4.97 -9.04
N ILE A 433 -29.07 -3.71 -8.59
CA ILE A 433 -30.15 -2.74 -8.83
C ILE A 433 -30.40 -2.56 -10.33
N LEU A 434 -29.35 -2.28 -11.10
CA LEU A 434 -29.46 -2.02 -12.54
C LEU A 434 -29.91 -3.27 -13.30
N SER A 435 -29.39 -4.45 -12.92
CA SER A 435 -29.76 -5.71 -13.57
C SER A 435 -31.22 -6.09 -13.35
N LEU A 436 -31.74 -5.89 -12.15
CA LEU A 436 -33.16 -6.16 -11.85
C LEU A 436 -34.08 -5.22 -12.63
N LEU A 437 -33.76 -3.93 -12.69
CA LEU A 437 -34.52 -2.96 -13.49
C LEU A 437 -34.59 -3.36 -14.97
N ILE A 438 -33.45 -3.75 -15.54
CA ILE A 438 -33.37 -4.18 -16.94
C ILE A 438 -34.14 -5.48 -17.16
N TYR A 439 -33.92 -6.46 -16.29
CA TYR A 439 -34.54 -7.77 -16.38
C TYR A 439 -36.05 -7.68 -16.36
N PHE A 440 -36.60 -7.03 -15.31
CA PHE A 440 -38.05 -6.87 -15.20
C PHE A 440 -38.62 -5.91 -16.24
N GLY A 441 -37.87 -4.89 -16.65
CA GLY A 441 -38.27 -4.01 -17.75
C GLY A 441 -38.49 -4.80 -19.06
N ILE A 442 -37.51 -5.66 -19.41
CA ILE A 442 -37.63 -6.53 -20.60
C ILE A 442 -38.76 -7.56 -20.40
N ALA A 443 -38.83 -8.22 -19.24
CA ALA A 443 -39.87 -9.20 -18.95
C ALA A 443 -41.27 -8.59 -19.07
N THR A 444 -41.49 -7.37 -18.58
CA THR A 444 -42.77 -6.66 -18.64
C THR A 444 -43.13 -6.29 -20.10
N MET A 445 -42.15 -5.91 -20.91
CA MET A 445 -42.39 -5.63 -22.35
C MET A 445 -42.90 -6.86 -23.12
N PHE A 446 -42.48 -8.07 -22.72
CA PHE A 446 -42.85 -9.32 -23.36
C PHE A 446 -43.92 -10.10 -22.60
N ILE A 447 -44.55 -9.51 -21.57
CA ILE A 447 -45.46 -10.23 -20.66
C ILE A 447 -46.62 -10.90 -21.37
N SER A 448 -47.20 -10.25 -22.41
CA SER A 448 -48.29 -10.80 -23.21
C SER A 448 -47.90 -12.03 -24.05
N TYR A 449 -46.62 -12.28 -24.23
CA TYR A 449 -46.10 -13.46 -24.92
C TYR A 449 -45.60 -14.53 -23.97
N LEU A 450 -45.43 -14.18 -22.68
CA LEU A 450 -44.97 -15.08 -21.62
C LEU A 450 -46.12 -15.81 -20.93
N ILE A 451 -47.32 -15.19 -20.95
CA ILE A 451 -48.58 -15.75 -20.50
C ILE A 451 -49.23 -16.54 -21.60
#